data_678a198336ee22b2a47e13baa04c4735
#
_entry.id   678a198336ee22b2a47e13baa04c4735
#
_cell.length_a   1.000
_cell.length_b   1.000
_cell.length_c   1.000
_cell.angle_alpha   90.00
_cell.angle_beta   90.00
_cell.angle_gamma   90.00
#
_symmetry.space_group_name_H-M   'P 1'
#
loop_
_entity.id
_entity.type
_entity.pdbx_description
1 polymer ?
#
loop_
_entity_poly.entity_id
_entity_poly.type
_entity_poly.pdbx_seq_one_letter_code
_entity_poly.pdbx_strand_id
1 'polypeptide(L)'
;MQTSTDIKACCAALYESDWARLLLGDSFHPGGLGLTERLGQLLDLQPGRRVLDVAAGKGTSAIFLAQRFGCQIVGVDYGLDSVKAATDQAAKAGVSQSVYFEQGDAERLRFPAGSFDAVICECAFCTFPDKVTAATELARVLRPGGRIGLSDLTRSGPLPPPLEGLLAWMACLADARPVEEYTAYFEQAGLTVEQVEAHNAALGDLVRTVQGKLLSAEVLVKLKQLDVPVANFDQAKSLARAAAEAVRRGQLGYALLVASKAGTAPH
;
A
#
# COMPACT_ATOMS: atom_id res chain seq x y z
N MET A 1 6.62 25.09 5.29
CA MET A 1 6.18 24.08 4.31
C MET A 1 7.06 22.85 4.53
N GLN A 2 6.49 21.71 4.88
CA GLN A 2 7.24 20.45 4.93
C GLN A 2 7.70 20.06 3.52
N THR A 3 8.93 19.60 3.37
CA THR A 3 9.43 19.13 2.09
C THR A 3 8.86 17.75 1.75
N SER A 4 8.85 17.36 0.49
CA SER A 4 8.44 16.00 0.05
C SER A 4 9.22 14.90 0.79
N THR A 5 10.51 15.12 1.05
CA THR A 5 11.38 14.20 1.80
C THR A 5 10.94 14.06 3.26
N ASP A 6 10.54 15.16 3.93
CA ASP A 6 10.05 15.13 5.32
C ASP A 6 8.77 14.31 5.43
N ILE A 7 7.89 14.43 4.44
CA ILE A 7 6.62 13.71 4.37
C ILE A 7 6.86 12.20 4.23
N LYS A 8 7.71 11.77 3.30
CA LYS A 8 8.06 10.36 3.10
C LYS A 8 8.70 9.73 4.34
N ALA A 9 9.63 10.44 4.97
CA ALA A 9 10.26 9.98 6.20
C ALA A 9 9.26 9.86 7.36
N CYS A 10 8.32 10.79 7.48
CA CYS A 10 7.28 10.77 8.50
C CYS A 10 6.32 9.58 8.32
N CYS A 11 5.91 9.30 7.07
CA CYS A 11 5.09 8.14 6.76
C CYS A 11 5.84 6.83 7.09
N ALA A 12 7.08 6.66 6.64
CA ALA A 12 7.88 5.49 6.93
C ALA A 12 8.00 5.25 8.44
N ALA A 13 8.35 6.28 9.23
CA ALA A 13 8.47 6.18 10.68
C ALA A 13 7.16 5.77 11.37
N LEU A 14 6.00 6.22 10.88
CA LEU A 14 4.71 5.79 11.43
C LEU A 14 4.48 4.29 11.19
N TYR A 15 4.67 3.81 9.97
CA TYR A 15 4.45 2.39 9.62
C TYR A 15 5.48 1.45 10.27
N GLU A 16 6.67 1.95 10.60
CA GLU A 16 7.68 1.22 11.39
C GLU A 16 7.33 1.18 12.88
N SER A 17 6.42 2.02 13.37
CA SER A 17 6.08 2.13 14.79
C SER A 17 5.33 0.89 15.33
N ASP A 18 5.52 0.62 16.63
CA ASP A 18 4.77 -0.43 17.34
C ASP A 18 3.26 -0.15 17.38
N TRP A 19 2.87 1.13 17.30
CA TRP A 19 1.48 1.57 17.22
C TRP A 19 0.81 1.09 15.93
N ALA A 20 1.46 1.30 14.79
CA ALA A 20 0.93 0.82 13.51
C ALA A 20 0.79 -0.70 13.53
N ARG A 21 1.78 -1.41 14.08
CA ARG A 21 1.74 -2.87 14.24
C ARG A 21 0.58 -3.34 15.12
N LEU A 22 0.35 -2.68 16.24
CA LEU A 22 -0.73 -3.01 17.17
C LEU A 22 -2.11 -2.86 16.51
N LEU A 23 -2.33 -1.77 15.78
CA LEU A 23 -3.61 -1.42 15.19
C LEU A 23 -3.88 -2.16 13.87
N LEU A 24 -2.91 -2.21 12.97
CA LEU A 24 -3.08 -2.72 11.60
C LEU A 24 -2.67 -4.20 11.46
N GLY A 25 -1.85 -4.74 12.39
CA GLY A 25 -1.32 -6.10 12.31
C GLY A 25 -0.13 -6.21 11.36
N ASP A 26 0.06 -7.39 10.75
CA ASP A 26 1.19 -7.66 9.83
C ASP A 26 0.87 -7.32 8.36
N SER A 27 -0.40 -7.24 8.02
CA SER A 27 -0.89 -6.81 6.70
C SER A 27 -1.59 -5.46 6.84
N PHE A 28 -0.95 -4.41 6.35
CA PHE A 28 -1.38 -3.01 6.54
C PHE A 28 -2.49 -2.55 5.58
N HIS A 29 -3.04 -3.44 4.76
CA HIS A 29 -4.05 -3.07 3.76
C HIS A 29 -5.39 -3.80 3.94
N PRO A 30 -6.50 -3.18 3.52
CA PRO A 30 -7.83 -3.81 3.52
C PRO A 30 -7.82 -5.14 2.77
N GLY A 31 -8.55 -6.13 3.30
CA GLY A 31 -8.69 -7.46 2.69
C GLY A 31 -7.48 -8.38 2.84
N GLY A 32 -6.33 -7.88 3.32
CA GLY A 32 -5.15 -8.69 3.58
C GLY A 32 -4.73 -9.56 2.39
N LEU A 33 -4.10 -10.70 2.68
CA LEU A 33 -3.57 -11.61 1.66
C LEU A 33 -4.61 -12.14 0.66
N GLY A 34 -5.90 -12.11 1.00
CA GLY A 34 -6.97 -12.47 0.05
C GLY A 34 -7.05 -11.49 -1.12
N LEU A 35 -6.92 -10.19 -0.88
CA LEU A 35 -6.86 -9.20 -1.96
C LEU A 35 -5.50 -9.18 -2.66
N THR A 36 -4.40 -9.43 -1.94
CA THR A 36 -3.08 -9.66 -2.57
C THR A 36 -3.14 -10.85 -3.56
N GLU A 37 -3.78 -11.96 -3.19
CA GLU A 37 -3.97 -13.09 -4.10
C GLU A 37 -4.82 -12.71 -5.32
N ARG A 38 -5.92 -11.98 -5.10
CA ARG A 38 -6.75 -11.46 -6.19
C ARG A 38 -5.95 -10.58 -7.14
N LEU A 39 -5.13 -9.69 -6.61
CA LEU A 39 -4.25 -8.83 -7.41
C LEU A 39 -3.26 -9.65 -8.23
N GLY A 40 -2.63 -10.66 -7.61
CA GLY A 40 -1.74 -11.60 -8.31
C GLY A 40 -2.42 -12.37 -9.45
N GLN A 41 -3.68 -12.77 -9.27
CA GLN A 41 -4.49 -13.41 -10.32
C GLN A 41 -4.80 -12.44 -11.47
N LEU A 42 -5.18 -11.19 -11.15
CA LEU A 42 -5.46 -10.17 -12.15
C LEU A 42 -4.23 -9.80 -12.99
N LEU A 43 -3.05 -9.85 -12.37
CA LEU A 43 -1.76 -9.61 -13.04
C LEU A 43 -1.27 -10.84 -13.83
N ASP A 44 -1.99 -11.95 -13.78
CA ASP A 44 -1.57 -13.23 -14.38
C ASP A 44 -0.15 -13.62 -13.94
N LEU A 45 0.11 -13.55 -12.63
CA LEU A 45 1.39 -13.95 -12.08
C LEU A 45 1.62 -15.45 -12.23
N GLN A 46 2.81 -15.81 -12.69
CA GLN A 46 3.19 -17.20 -13.00
C GLN A 46 4.64 -17.45 -12.53
N PRO A 47 5.05 -18.73 -12.39
CA PRO A 47 6.42 -19.06 -12.03
C PRO A 47 7.44 -18.42 -12.96
N GLY A 48 8.51 -17.89 -12.36
CA GLY A 48 9.61 -17.23 -13.07
C GLY A 48 9.36 -15.78 -13.48
N ARG A 49 8.14 -15.24 -13.33
CA ARG A 49 7.89 -13.80 -13.54
C ARG A 49 8.67 -12.97 -12.54
N ARG A 50 9.23 -11.87 -13.02
CA ARG A 50 9.93 -10.90 -12.19
C ARG A 50 9.00 -9.74 -11.81
N VAL A 51 8.71 -9.61 -10.53
CA VAL A 51 7.74 -8.67 -9.98
C VAL A 51 8.44 -7.62 -9.11
N LEU A 52 8.06 -6.36 -9.24
CA LEU A 52 8.45 -5.30 -8.32
C LEU A 52 7.30 -5.03 -7.35
N ASP A 53 7.56 -5.11 -6.05
CA ASP A 53 6.65 -4.69 -4.99
C ASP A 53 7.11 -3.34 -4.45
N VAL A 54 6.32 -2.28 -4.71
CA VAL A 54 6.67 -0.89 -4.36
C VAL A 54 5.97 -0.48 -3.08
N ALA A 55 6.75 0.06 -2.14
CA ALA A 55 6.37 0.27 -0.74
C ALA A 55 6.01 -1.06 -0.05
N ALA A 56 6.92 -2.03 -0.19
CA ALA A 56 6.73 -3.41 0.23
C ALA A 56 6.57 -3.58 1.76
N GLY A 57 6.82 -2.55 2.55
CA GLY A 57 6.72 -2.58 4.01
C GLY A 57 7.55 -3.71 4.59
N LYS A 58 6.93 -4.59 5.37
CA LYS A 58 7.58 -5.76 5.99
C LYS A 58 7.63 -6.99 5.08
N GLY A 59 7.30 -6.85 3.80
CA GLY A 59 7.43 -7.90 2.80
C GLY A 59 6.34 -8.97 2.81
N THR A 60 5.26 -8.78 3.57
CA THR A 60 4.21 -9.79 3.73
C THR A 60 3.59 -10.19 2.39
N SER A 61 3.21 -9.21 1.56
CA SER A 61 2.66 -9.42 0.21
C SER A 61 3.67 -10.08 -0.72
N ALA A 62 4.90 -9.58 -0.76
CA ALA A 62 5.97 -10.14 -1.59
C ALA A 62 6.24 -11.61 -1.27
N ILE A 63 6.40 -11.96 0.01
CA ILE A 63 6.64 -13.33 0.47
C ILE A 63 5.46 -14.23 0.07
N PHE A 64 4.23 -13.78 0.32
CA PHE A 64 3.03 -14.52 -0.03
C PHE A 64 2.93 -14.78 -1.54
N LEU A 65 3.12 -13.75 -2.37
CA LEU A 65 3.05 -13.89 -3.84
C LEU A 65 4.14 -14.80 -4.40
N ALA A 66 5.36 -14.74 -3.86
CA ALA A 66 6.43 -15.65 -4.25
C ALA A 66 6.08 -17.11 -3.94
N GLN A 67 5.54 -17.39 -2.75
CA GLN A 67 5.10 -18.73 -2.36
C GLN A 67 3.90 -19.23 -3.17
N ARG A 68 2.95 -18.34 -3.43
CA ARG A 68 1.67 -18.69 -4.08
C ARG A 68 1.80 -18.86 -5.59
N PHE A 69 2.60 -18.02 -6.25
CA PHE A 69 2.70 -17.97 -7.72
C PHE A 69 4.08 -18.40 -8.27
N GLY A 70 5.06 -18.63 -7.41
CA GLY A 70 6.42 -18.99 -7.83
C GLY A 70 7.19 -17.85 -8.52
N CYS A 71 6.81 -16.60 -8.26
CA CYS A 71 7.45 -15.42 -8.83
C CYS A 71 8.78 -15.11 -8.16
N GLN A 72 9.64 -14.39 -8.88
CA GLN A 72 10.79 -13.69 -8.30
C GLN A 72 10.39 -12.25 -7.98
N ILE A 73 10.54 -11.82 -6.73
CA ILE A 73 10.05 -10.52 -6.28
C ILE A 73 11.19 -9.68 -5.75
N VAL A 74 11.25 -8.43 -6.21
CA VAL A 74 12.06 -7.38 -5.61
C VAL A 74 11.11 -6.44 -4.90
N GLY A 75 11.26 -6.31 -3.58
CA GLY A 75 10.53 -5.33 -2.78
C GLY A 75 11.37 -4.07 -2.57
N VAL A 76 10.75 -2.91 -2.76
CA VAL A 76 11.36 -1.60 -2.49
C VAL A 76 10.53 -0.90 -1.43
N ASP A 77 11.21 -0.37 -0.40
CA ASP A 77 10.58 0.47 0.61
C ASP A 77 11.46 1.68 0.96
N TYR A 78 10.82 2.78 1.34
CA TYR A 78 11.54 3.99 1.76
C TYR A 78 12.16 3.83 3.14
N GLY A 79 11.51 3.09 4.04
CA GLY A 79 11.93 2.81 5.41
C GLY A 79 13.02 1.72 5.46
N LEU A 80 14.19 2.05 6.02
CA LEU A 80 15.28 1.10 6.14
C LEU A 80 14.95 -0.04 7.13
N ASP A 81 14.22 0.24 8.20
CA ASP A 81 13.85 -0.77 9.19
C ASP A 81 12.75 -1.70 8.64
N SER A 82 11.87 -1.19 7.78
CA SER A 82 10.93 -2.02 6.99
C SER A 82 11.69 -3.01 6.11
N VAL A 83 12.69 -2.55 5.36
CA VAL A 83 13.55 -3.40 4.49
C VAL A 83 14.27 -4.49 5.29
N LYS A 84 14.85 -4.14 6.44
CA LYS A 84 15.50 -5.13 7.32
C LYS A 84 14.50 -6.18 7.81
N ALA A 85 13.34 -5.72 8.31
CA ALA A 85 12.29 -6.61 8.79
C ALA A 85 11.76 -7.54 7.68
N ALA A 86 11.58 -7.01 6.47
CA ALA A 86 11.17 -7.78 5.30
C ALA A 86 12.19 -8.86 4.91
N THR A 87 13.48 -8.50 4.93
CA THR A 87 14.59 -9.43 4.65
C THR A 87 14.63 -10.56 5.67
N ASP A 88 14.48 -10.25 6.97
CA ASP A 88 14.42 -11.24 8.03
C ASP A 88 13.20 -12.17 7.90
N GLN A 89 12.04 -11.61 7.51
CA GLN A 89 10.84 -12.41 7.28
C GLN A 89 10.99 -13.34 6.07
N ALA A 90 11.58 -12.89 4.97
CA ALA A 90 11.85 -13.73 3.81
C ALA A 90 12.80 -14.89 4.16
N ALA A 91 13.82 -14.63 4.98
CA ALA A 91 14.71 -15.67 5.47
C ALA A 91 13.97 -16.70 6.34
N LYS A 92 13.14 -16.25 7.28
CA LYS A 92 12.31 -17.13 8.13
C LYS A 92 11.29 -17.94 7.33
N ALA A 93 10.75 -17.36 6.27
CA ALA A 93 9.82 -18.03 5.36
C ALA A 93 10.50 -18.98 4.36
N GLY A 94 11.83 -19.02 4.30
CA GLY A 94 12.61 -19.87 3.40
C GLY A 94 12.55 -19.46 1.94
N VAL A 95 12.25 -18.19 1.65
CA VAL A 95 12.09 -17.67 0.26
C VAL A 95 13.18 -16.69 -0.19
N SER A 96 14.29 -16.59 0.54
CA SER A 96 15.38 -15.65 0.22
C SER A 96 16.02 -15.84 -1.16
N GLN A 97 15.77 -16.97 -1.82
CA GLN A 97 16.23 -17.21 -3.20
C GLN A 97 15.29 -16.58 -4.24
N SER A 98 14.06 -16.27 -3.87
CA SER A 98 13.02 -15.72 -4.77
C SER A 98 12.56 -14.33 -4.38
N VAL A 99 12.88 -13.86 -3.17
CA VAL A 99 12.44 -12.54 -2.68
C VAL A 99 13.63 -11.77 -2.13
N TYR A 100 13.82 -10.58 -2.65
CA TYR A 100 14.88 -9.65 -2.23
C TYR A 100 14.28 -8.28 -1.91
N PHE A 101 14.81 -7.60 -0.90
CA PHE A 101 14.36 -6.25 -0.52
C PHE A 101 15.51 -5.26 -0.54
N GLU A 102 15.21 -4.04 -1.02
CA GLU A 102 16.14 -2.93 -0.99
C GLU A 102 15.48 -1.61 -0.62
N GLN A 103 16.25 -0.69 -0.06
CA GLN A 103 15.77 0.66 0.21
C GLN A 103 15.71 1.47 -1.09
N GLY A 104 14.57 2.15 -1.32
CA GLY A 104 14.38 2.98 -2.50
C GLY A 104 13.20 3.93 -2.37
N ASP A 105 13.08 4.77 -3.38
CA ASP A 105 12.02 5.77 -3.49
C ASP A 105 11.18 5.46 -4.73
N ALA A 106 9.85 5.36 -4.57
CA ALA A 106 8.92 5.11 -5.66
C ALA A 106 8.94 6.19 -6.75
N GLU A 107 9.31 7.42 -6.39
CA GLU A 107 9.48 8.52 -7.33
C GLU A 107 10.85 8.54 -8.03
N ARG A 108 11.74 7.61 -7.66
CA ARG A 108 13.09 7.48 -8.25
C ARG A 108 13.61 6.05 -8.13
N LEU A 109 13.03 5.13 -8.87
CA LEU A 109 13.43 3.72 -8.88
C LEU A 109 14.79 3.51 -9.55
N ARG A 110 15.67 2.74 -8.91
CA ARG A 110 17.06 2.50 -9.38
C ARG A 110 17.17 1.39 -10.41
N PHE A 111 16.06 0.90 -10.95
CA PHE A 111 16.04 -0.18 -11.94
C PHE A 111 16.05 0.38 -13.36
N PRO A 112 16.69 -0.33 -14.32
CA PRO A 112 16.57 -0.01 -15.74
C PRO A 112 15.12 -0.05 -16.22
N ALA A 113 14.83 0.65 -17.32
CA ALA A 113 13.54 0.54 -17.98
C ALA A 113 13.28 -0.91 -18.44
N GLY A 114 12.04 -1.37 -18.32
CA GLY A 114 11.65 -2.70 -18.78
C GLY A 114 12.21 -3.87 -17.95
N SER A 115 12.53 -3.64 -16.69
CA SER A 115 13.15 -4.65 -15.80
C SER A 115 12.16 -5.68 -15.24
N PHE A 116 10.85 -5.37 -15.22
CA PHE A 116 9.85 -6.19 -14.53
C PHE A 116 8.69 -6.60 -15.44
N ASP A 117 8.20 -7.82 -15.21
CA ASP A 117 7.01 -8.37 -15.86
C ASP A 117 5.73 -7.76 -15.28
N ALA A 118 5.74 -7.52 -13.97
CA ALA A 118 4.66 -6.89 -13.25
C ALA A 118 5.19 -5.95 -12.15
N VAL A 119 4.37 -4.97 -11.79
CA VAL A 119 4.58 -4.09 -10.64
C VAL A 119 3.34 -4.18 -9.76
N ILE A 120 3.53 -4.24 -8.45
CA ILE A 120 2.45 -4.11 -7.47
C ILE A 120 2.73 -2.93 -6.54
N CYS A 121 1.67 -2.28 -6.07
CA CYS A 121 1.73 -1.27 -5.03
C CYS A 121 0.43 -1.36 -4.22
N GLU A 122 0.53 -1.77 -2.96
CA GLU A 122 -0.64 -1.99 -2.11
C GLU A 122 -0.70 -0.97 -0.97
N CYS A 123 -1.78 -0.20 -0.94
CA CYS A 123 -2.12 0.78 0.11
C CYS A 123 -0.99 1.79 0.41
N ALA A 124 -0.35 2.30 -0.64
CA ALA A 124 0.81 3.19 -0.50
C ALA A 124 0.83 4.33 -1.52
N PHE A 125 0.33 4.12 -2.73
CA PHE A 125 0.41 5.12 -3.80
C PHE A 125 -0.30 6.43 -3.41
N CYS A 126 -1.39 6.36 -2.65
CA CYS A 126 -2.08 7.52 -2.09
C CYS A 126 -1.15 8.42 -1.25
N THR A 127 -0.12 7.86 -0.59
CA THR A 127 0.80 8.62 0.25
C THR A 127 1.97 9.25 -0.50
N PHE A 128 2.18 8.90 -1.77
CA PHE A 128 3.29 9.45 -2.54
C PHE A 128 3.06 10.94 -2.83
N PRO A 129 3.99 11.83 -2.44
CA PRO A 129 3.84 13.26 -2.67
C PRO A 129 3.71 13.64 -4.14
N ASP A 130 4.50 13.02 -5.03
CA ASP A 130 4.47 13.23 -6.48
C ASP A 130 3.97 11.95 -7.19
N LYS A 131 2.64 11.81 -7.27
CA LYS A 131 1.98 10.67 -7.90
C LYS A 131 2.25 10.57 -9.40
N VAL A 132 2.45 11.71 -10.08
CA VAL A 132 2.75 11.74 -11.52
C VAL A 132 4.14 11.15 -11.78
N THR A 133 5.14 11.59 -11.02
CA THR A 133 6.49 11.04 -11.10
C THR A 133 6.51 9.55 -10.70
N ALA A 134 5.81 9.18 -9.63
CA ALA A 134 5.72 7.78 -9.21
C ALA A 134 5.09 6.91 -10.31
N ALA A 135 3.93 7.29 -10.86
CA ALA A 135 3.30 6.55 -11.96
C ALA A 135 4.22 6.40 -13.17
N THR A 136 4.96 7.47 -13.52
CA THR A 136 5.94 7.45 -14.61
C THR A 136 7.08 6.45 -14.35
N GLU A 137 7.62 6.41 -13.13
CA GLU A 137 8.67 5.47 -12.74
C GLU A 137 8.17 4.02 -12.74
N LEU A 138 6.95 3.77 -12.22
CA LEU A 138 6.32 2.45 -12.26
C LEU A 138 6.13 1.98 -13.71
N ALA A 139 5.64 2.84 -14.59
CA ALA A 139 5.50 2.54 -16.03
C ALA A 139 6.85 2.34 -16.72
N ARG A 140 7.88 3.12 -16.35
CA ARG A 140 9.23 3.01 -16.93
C ARG A 140 9.85 1.65 -16.67
N VAL A 141 9.76 1.15 -15.44
CA VAL A 141 10.38 -0.13 -15.06
C VAL A 141 9.62 -1.35 -15.56
N LEU A 142 8.35 -1.20 -15.97
CA LEU A 142 7.60 -2.25 -16.65
C LEU A 142 8.13 -2.48 -18.05
N ARG A 143 8.28 -3.75 -18.43
CA ARG A 143 8.55 -4.14 -19.82
C ARG A 143 7.32 -3.89 -20.71
N PRO A 144 7.49 -3.81 -22.03
CA PRO A 144 6.36 -3.87 -22.95
C PRO A 144 5.52 -5.15 -22.71
N GLY A 145 4.20 -5.00 -22.67
CA GLY A 145 3.28 -6.08 -22.31
C GLY A 145 3.22 -6.41 -20.82
N GLY A 146 3.96 -5.71 -19.97
CA GLY A 146 3.91 -5.85 -18.52
C GLY A 146 2.66 -5.18 -17.93
N ARG A 147 2.29 -5.57 -16.70
CA ARG A 147 1.10 -5.08 -16.00
C ARG A 147 1.46 -4.48 -14.65
N ILE A 148 0.70 -3.47 -14.24
CA ILE A 148 0.73 -2.92 -12.89
C ILE A 148 -0.58 -3.22 -12.19
N GLY A 149 -0.50 -3.61 -10.92
CA GLY A 149 -1.61 -3.74 -10.01
C GLY A 149 -1.47 -2.76 -8.84
N LEU A 150 -2.46 -1.92 -8.70
CA LEU A 150 -2.61 -1.02 -7.56
C LEU A 150 -3.77 -1.49 -6.69
N SER A 151 -3.60 -1.54 -5.38
CA SER A 151 -4.72 -1.57 -4.45
C SER A 151 -4.61 -0.38 -3.51
N ASP A 152 -5.63 0.48 -3.47
CA ASP A 152 -5.52 1.69 -2.67
C ASP A 152 -6.87 2.24 -2.20
N LEU A 153 -6.79 3.14 -1.22
CA LEU A 153 -7.93 3.91 -0.74
C LEU A 153 -8.42 4.86 -1.83
N THR A 154 -9.74 4.90 -1.97
CA THR A 154 -10.41 5.82 -2.90
C THR A 154 -11.35 6.74 -2.15
N ARG A 155 -11.67 7.90 -2.72
CA ARG A 155 -12.69 8.80 -2.18
C ARG A 155 -13.64 9.29 -3.26
N SER A 156 -14.86 9.60 -2.86
CA SER A 156 -15.83 10.33 -3.66
C SER A 156 -16.11 11.69 -3.01
N GLY A 157 -15.47 12.74 -3.50
CA GLY A 157 -15.65 14.10 -2.99
C GLY A 157 -14.80 14.47 -1.76
N PRO A 158 -15.11 15.60 -1.11
CA PRO A 158 -14.35 16.09 0.06
C PRO A 158 -14.55 15.19 1.28
N LEU A 159 -13.49 15.01 2.04
CA LEU A 159 -13.53 14.27 3.31
C LEU A 159 -13.94 15.19 4.47
N PRO A 160 -14.53 14.64 5.54
CA PRO A 160 -14.80 15.42 6.75
C PRO A 160 -13.49 15.86 7.42
N PRO A 161 -13.46 17.03 8.11
CA PRO A 161 -12.25 17.63 8.67
C PRO A 161 -11.35 16.70 9.50
N PRO A 162 -11.86 15.75 10.31
CA PRO A 162 -10.97 14.80 11.00
C PRO A 162 -10.13 13.93 10.08
N LEU A 163 -10.52 13.79 8.82
CA LEU A 163 -9.83 13.00 7.79
C LEU A 163 -8.93 13.84 6.86
N GLU A 164 -8.67 15.12 7.20
CA GLU A 164 -7.82 16.03 6.41
C GLU A 164 -6.48 16.36 7.10
N GLY A 165 -6.28 15.91 8.35
CA GLY A 165 -5.07 16.21 9.13
C GLY A 165 -3.87 15.32 8.78
N LEU A 166 -2.69 15.67 9.30
CA LEU A 166 -1.45 14.90 9.09
C LEU A 166 -1.58 13.42 9.48
N LEU A 167 -2.25 13.13 10.61
CA LEU A 167 -2.48 11.75 11.05
C LEU A 167 -3.36 10.98 10.06
N ALA A 168 -4.38 11.63 9.48
CA ALA A 168 -5.23 11.04 8.45
C ALA A 168 -4.46 10.83 7.15
N TRP A 169 -3.56 11.75 6.80
CA TRP A 169 -2.70 11.62 5.65
C TRP A 169 -1.74 10.43 5.80
N MET A 170 -1.08 10.31 6.94
CA MET A 170 -0.21 9.17 7.27
C MET A 170 -0.97 7.83 7.30
N ALA A 171 -2.27 7.85 7.62
CA ALA A 171 -3.15 6.68 7.56
C ALA A 171 -3.74 6.44 6.15
N CYS A 172 -3.15 7.00 5.09
CA CYS A 172 -3.62 6.92 3.70
C CYS A 172 -4.99 7.57 3.43
N LEU A 173 -5.64 8.18 4.41
CA LEU A 173 -7.02 8.69 4.28
C LEU A 173 -7.06 10.06 3.60
N ALA A 174 -6.21 10.99 4.05
CA ALA A 174 -6.31 12.40 3.65
C ALA A 174 -5.93 12.64 2.19
N ASP A 175 -5.04 11.83 1.61
CA ASP A 175 -4.62 11.98 0.21
C ASP A 175 -5.14 10.86 -0.70
N ALA A 176 -6.12 10.08 -0.24
CA ALA A 176 -6.90 9.21 -1.11
C ALA A 176 -7.55 10.01 -2.24
N ARG A 177 -7.57 9.47 -3.44
CA ARG A 177 -8.06 10.14 -4.65
C ARG A 177 -9.27 9.42 -5.23
N PRO A 178 -10.11 10.08 -6.02
CA PRO A 178 -11.06 9.39 -6.88
C PRO A 178 -10.37 8.38 -7.79
N VAL A 179 -11.07 7.29 -8.12
CA VAL A 179 -10.54 6.25 -9.03
C VAL A 179 -10.14 6.84 -10.38
N GLU A 180 -10.88 7.82 -10.84
CA GLU A 180 -10.63 8.52 -12.10
C GLU A 180 -9.27 9.27 -12.09
N GLU A 181 -8.86 9.81 -10.94
CA GLU A 181 -7.54 10.43 -10.81
C GLU A 181 -6.41 9.39 -10.85
N TYR A 182 -6.57 8.24 -10.17
CA TYR A 182 -5.58 7.14 -10.28
C TYR A 182 -5.48 6.63 -11.71
N THR A 183 -6.61 6.47 -12.40
CA THR A 183 -6.67 6.11 -13.82
C THR A 183 -5.89 7.13 -14.64
N ALA A 184 -6.14 8.43 -14.44
CA ALA A 184 -5.47 9.49 -15.18
C ALA A 184 -3.95 9.50 -14.96
N TYR A 185 -3.44 9.24 -13.73
CA TYR A 185 -2.00 9.15 -13.48
C TYR A 185 -1.35 8.03 -14.29
N PHE A 186 -1.98 6.86 -14.37
CA PHE A 186 -1.44 5.74 -15.13
C PHE A 186 -1.57 5.94 -16.65
N GLU A 187 -2.65 6.52 -17.13
CA GLU A 187 -2.82 6.87 -18.56
C GLU A 187 -1.81 7.92 -19.01
N GLN A 188 -1.55 8.96 -18.20
CA GLN A 188 -0.51 9.95 -18.45
C GLN A 188 0.89 9.33 -18.49
N ALA A 189 1.13 8.27 -17.71
CA ALA A 189 2.37 7.51 -17.74
C ALA A 189 2.49 6.52 -18.92
N GLY A 190 1.51 6.50 -19.84
CA GLY A 190 1.50 5.65 -21.03
C GLY A 190 1.02 4.23 -20.79
N LEU A 191 0.25 4.00 -19.72
CA LEU A 191 -0.41 2.72 -19.44
C LEU A 191 -1.89 2.78 -19.87
N THR A 192 -2.48 1.62 -20.12
CA THR A 192 -3.92 1.47 -20.36
C THR A 192 -4.55 0.80 -19.15
N VAL A 193 -5.50 1.45 -18.51
CA VAL A 193 -6.26 0.85 -17.40
C VAL A 193 -7.25 -0.16 -17.98
N GLU A 194 -7.10 -1.42 -17.57
CA GLU A 194 -7.90 -2.55 -18.08
C GLU A 194 -9.05 -2.91 -17.15
N GLN A 195 -8.85 -2.74 -15.84
CA GLN A 195 -9.81 -3.20 -14.85
C GLN A 195 -9.75 -2.38 -13.57
N VAL A 196 -10.92 -2.13 -12.99
CA VAL A 196 -11.10 -1.57 -11.65
C VAL A 196 -12.11 -2.41 -10.90
N GLU A 197 -11.77 -2.85 -9.70
CA GLU A 197 -12.67 -3.60 -8.80
C GLU A 197 -12.83 -2.83 -7.48
N ALA A 198 -14.08 -2.57 -7.08
CA ALA A 198 -14.37 -1.96 -5.79
C ALA A 198 -14.41 -3.01 -4.67
N HIS A 199 -13.66 -2.76 -3.60
CA HIS A 199 -13.55 -3.62 -2.42
C HIS A 199 -13.90 -2.88 -1.12
N ASN A 200 -14.93 -2.05 -1.14
CA ASN A 200 -15.33 -1.20 -0.02
C ASN A 200 -15.68 -1.98 1.26
N ALA A 201 -16.19 -3.21 1.13
CA ALA A 201 -16.46 -4.08 2.26
C ALA A 201 -15.18 -4.41 3.04
N ALA A 202 -14.07 -4.69 2.34
CA ALA A 202 -12.78 -4.97 2.97
C ALA A 202 -12.24 -3.77 3.78
N LEU A 203 -12.43 -2.54 3.28
CA LEU A 203 -12.12 -1.34 4.04
C LEU A 203 -12.99 -1.22 5.30
N GLY A 204 -14.30 -1.49 5.17
CA GLY A 204 -15.22 -1.49 6.31
C GLY A 204 -14.80 -2.48 7.40
N ASP A 205 -14.36 -3.68 7.01
CA ASP A 205 -13.85 -4.71 7.94
C ASP A 205 -12.56 -4.26 8.64
N LEU A 206 -11.62 -3.67 7.92
CA LEU A 206 -10.41 -3.11 8.51
C LEU A 206 -10.73 -2.02 9.52
N VAL A 207 -11.58 -1.06 9.17
CA VAL A 207 -11.96 0.04 10.07
C VAL A 207 -12.64 -0.50 11.34
N ARG A 208 -13.53 -1.51 11.25
CA ARG A 208 -14.14 -2.16 12.41
C ARG A 208 -13.08 -2.86 13.28
N THR A 209 -12.12 -3.54 12.66
CA THR A 209 -11.02 -4.21 13.36
C THR A 209 -10.18 -3.19 14.13
N VAL A 210 -9.81 -2.06 13.50
CA VAL A 210 -9.05 -0.98 14.14
C VAL A 210 -9.84 -0.39 15.32
N GLN A 211 -11.13 -0.14 15.17
CA GLN A 211 -11.99 0.34 16.27
C GLN A 211 -12.00 -0.62 17.46
N GLY A 212 -12.14 -1.93 17.20
CA GLY A 212 -12.10 -2.96 18.24
C GLY A 212 -10.75 -3.01 18.96
N LYS A 213 -9.63 -2.93 18.21
CA LYS A 213 -8.28 -2.90 18.80
C LYS A 213 -8.03 -1.64 19.62
N LEU A 214 -8.50 -0.47 19.18
CA LEU A 214 -8.40 0.78 19.95
C LEU A 214 -9.14 0.68 21.28
N LEU A 215 -10.34 0.12 21.29
CA LEU A 215 -11.10 -0.09 22.54
C LEU A 215 -10.37 -1.06 23.48
N SER A 216 -9.85 -2.18 22.97
CA SER A 216 -9.10 -3.16 23.76
C SER A 216 -7.81 -2.55 24.33
N ALA A 217 -7.05 -1.80 23.52
CA ALA A 217 -5.83 -1.13 23.96
C ALA A 217 -6.11 -0.10 25.05
N GLU A 218 -7.19 0.67 24.93
CA GLU A 218 -7.61 1.63 25.98
C GLU A 218 -7.88 0.96 27.33
N VAL A 219 -8.52 -0.22 27.32
CA VAL A 219 -8.76 -1.00 28.54
C VAL A 219 -7.43 -1.44 29.16
N LEU A 220 -6.50 -1.96 28.35
CA LEU A 220 -5.19 -2.43 28.82
C LEU A 220 -4.35 -1.29 29.41
N VAL A 221 -4.41 -0.09 28.82
CA VAL A 221 -3.74 1.11 29.37
C VAL A 221 -4.36 1.49 30.72
N LYS A 222 -5.70 1.51 30.82
CA LYS A 222 -6.38 1.80 32.12
C LYS A 222 -6.04 0.79 33.20
N LEU A 223 -5.80 -0.48 32.83
CA LEU A 223 -5.36 -1.53 33.73
C LEU A 223 -3.83 -1.53 33.98
N LYS A 224 -3.09 -0.56 33.44
CA LYS A 224 -1.62 -0.44 33.51
C LYS A 224 -0.88 -1.68 32.97
N GLN A 225 -1.50 -2.41 32.05
CA GLN A 225 -0.92 -3.57 31.37
C GLN A 225 -0.26 -3.20 30.04
N LEU A 226 -0.47 -1.98 29.56
CA LEU A 226 0.14 -1.42 28.36
C LEU A 226 0.59 -0.01 28.65
N ASP A 227 1.88 0.28 28.41
CA ASP A 227 2.44 1.62 28.58
C ASP A 227 2.49 2.33 27.21
N VAL A 228 1.47 3.12 26.94
CA VAL A 228 1.34 3.90 25.70
C VAL A 228 0.85 5.30 26.05
N PRO A 229 1.37 6.36 25.43
CA PRO A 229 0.91 7.72 25.67
C PRO A 229 -0.59 7.87 25.43
N VAL A 230 -1.34 8.19 26.48
CA VAL A 230 -2.81 8.31 26.46
C VAL A 230 -3.29 9.42 25.52
N ALA A 231 -2.47 10.44 25.28
CA ALA A 231 -2.83 11.62 24.48
C ALA A 231 -3.31 11.32 23.04
N ASN A 232 -2.94 10.17 22.48
CA ASN A 232 -3.26 9.84 21.09
C ASN A 232 -4.54 9.00 20.93
N PHE A 233 -5.09 8.41 22.01
CA PHE A 233 -6.26 7.51 21.89
C PHE A 233 -7.54 8.20 21.45
N ASP A 234 -7.83 9.39 22.00
CA ASP A 234 -9.05 10.10 21.65
C ASP A 234 -9.01 10.61 20.20
N GLN A 235 -7.83 11.04 19.76
CA GLN A 235 -7.62 11.43 18.37
C GLN A 235 -7.74 10.22 17.42
N ALA A 236 -7.12 9.10 17.76
CA ALA A 236 -7.22 7.85 16.98
C ALA A 236 -8.66 7.32 16.94
N LYS A 237 -9.40 7.35 18.05
CA LYS A 237 -10.82 6.97 18.09
C LYS A 237 -11.69 7.92 17.26
N SER A 238 -11.42 9.23 17.30
CA SER A 238 -12.13 10.23 16.49
C SER A 238 -11.91 9.97 15.00
N LEU A 239 -10.64 9.74 14.60
CA LEU A 239 -10.27 9.39 13.23
C LEU A 239 -10.96 8.09 12.78
N ALA A 240 -10.91 7.03 13.58
CA ALA A 240 -11.53 5.75 13.25
C ALA A 240 -13.07 5.83 13.14
N ARG A 241 -13.73 6.68 13.97
CA ARG A 241 -15.17 6.93 13.84
C ARG A 241 -15.49 7.70 12.57
N ALA A 242 -14.73 8.76 12.26
CA ALA A 242 -14.91 9.53 11.04
C ALA A 242 -14.68 8.68 9.79
N ALA A 243 -13.67 7.80 9.79
CA ALA A 243 -13.42 6.84 8.72
C ALA A 243 -14.59 5.86 8.53
N ALA A 244 -15.10 5.27 9.63
CA ALA A 244 -16.26 4.38 9.58
C ALA A 244 -17.50 5.06 9.00
N GLU A 245 -17.74 6.31 9.37
CA GLU A 245 -18.85 7.09 8.82
C GLU A 245 -18.66 7.38 7.34
N ALA A 246 -17.45 7.78 6.93
CA ALA A 246 -17.14 8.06 5.54
C ALA A 246 -17.27 6.80 4.66
N VAL A 247 -16.87 5.63 5.15
CA VAL A 247 -17.07 4.34 4.46
C VAL A 247 -18.57 4.02 4.33
N ARG A 248 -19.37 4.18 5.41
CA ARG A 248 -20.80 3.95 5.36
C ARG A 248 -21.53 4.85 4.36
N ARG A 249 -21.07 6.09 4.21
CA ARG A 249 -21.63 7.06 3.26
C ARG A 249 -21.09 6.90 1.84
N GLY A 250 -20.19 5.96 1.60
CA GLY A 250 -19.52 5.79 0.31
C GLY A 250 -18.55 6.93 -0.05
N GLN A 251 -18.15 7.75 0.93
CA GLN A 251 -17.17 8.82 0.74
C GLN A 251 -15.73 8.29 0.72
N LEU A 252 -15.47 7.17 1.41
CA LEU A 252 -14.23 6.40 1.35
C LEU A 252 -14.52 5.01 0.82
N GLY A 253 -13.65 4.54 -0.04
CA GLY A 253 -13.67 3.21 -0.61
C GLY A 253 -12.27 2.60 -0.69
N TYR A 254 -12.20 1.42 -1.24
CA TYR A 254 -10.97 0.71 -1.57
C TYR A 254 -11.14 0.04 -2.92
N ALA A 255 -10.14 0.15 -3.79
CA ALA A 255 -10.21 -0.42 -5.12
C ALA A 255 -8.91 -1.13 -5.50
N LEU A 256 -9.05 -2.19 -6.30
CA LEU A 256 -7.98 -2.75 -7.12
C LEU A 256 -8.06 -2.12 -8.51
N LEU A 257 -6.91 -1.72 -9.05
CA LEU A 257 -6.78 -1.19 -10.40
C LEU A 257 -5.66 -1.95 -11.12
N VAL A 258 -5.95 -2.42 -12.33
CA VAL A 258 -4.95 -3.08 -13.18
C VAL A 258 -4.79 -2.27 -14.45
N ALA A 259 -3.54 -1.95 -14.78
CA ALA A 259 -3.19 -1.30 -16.03
C ALA A 259 -2.06 -2.06 -16.74
N SER A 260 -1.98 -1.96 -18.05
CA SER A 260 -0.96 -2.60 -18.86
C SER A 260 -0.16 -1.60 -19.67
N LYS A 261 1.09 -1.96 -19.95
CA LYS A 261 1.96 -1.26 -20.89
C LYS A 261 1.84 -1.90 -22.27
N ALA A 262 1.62 -1.10 -23.31
CA ALA A 262 1.52 -1.61 -24.67
C ALA A 262 2.69 -2.56 -25.00
N GLY A 263 2.38 -3.71 -25.60
CA GLY A 263 3.38 -4.63 -26.12
C GLY A 263 4.13 -4.02 -27.31
N THR A 264 5.35 -4.48 -27.58
CA THR A 264 5.99 -4.19 -28.86
C THR A 264 5.20 -4.90 -29.96
N ALA A 265 4.85 -4.17 -31.02
CA ALA A 265 4.27 -4.79 -32.21
C ALA A 265 5.20 -5.94 -32.68
N PRO A 266 4.67 -7.08 -33.07
CA PRO A 266 5.51 -8.11 -33.69
C PRO A 266 6.13 -7.51 -34.97
N HIS A 267 7.46 -7.59 -35.05
CA HIS A 267 8.22 -7.23 -36.26
C HIS A 267 8.01 -8.27 -37.34
#